data_1717f90dcd07c1a829eb2dca83ba1434
#
_entry.id   1717f90dcd07c1a829eb2dca83ba1434
#
_cell.length_a   1.000
_cell.length_b   1.000
_cell.length_c   1.000
_cell.angle_alpha   90.00
_cell.angle_beta   90.00
_cell.angle_gamma   90.00
#
_symmetry.space_group_name_H-M   'P 1'
#
loop_
_entity.id
_entity.type
_entity.pdbx_description
1 polymer ?
#
loop_
_entity_poly.entity_id
_entity_poly.type
_entity_poly.pdbx_seq_one_letter_code
_entity_poly.pdbx_strand_id
1 'polypeptide(L)'
;MSDVDVLIVGGGPCGLAAAIAAQRAGLRTVVLESEVVVNTIAHYPTYVRFFSTAEKLGIGDLPFIIATEKPTRRDALAYYRAAVTHFGITVRQYERVTEIERGHDELIVHSRTRGGVERRTNVGAVVVATGYFGSPNRLGVPGESLPHVSHVYREGHEAFQQRVVVVGGGNSAAEAALDLWRSGAHVTLVHFGPTFDKRIKPWVQPDFENRMKEGSIHVRWNSRVAAIEPDSVCIRATDDAGQSERLPASLVYVMTGFAPNTELLAQVGVPIDPTTGIPEHDPETLETSVPGVFIAGVVVAGFDANKVFIENGRYHGDRIVARLLGRSAPPPPKLSAELDT
;
A
#
# COMPACT_ATOMS: atom_id res chain seq x y z
N MET A 1 4.08 3.03 34.49
CA MET A 1 4.84 2.03 33.71
C MET A 1 4.06 1.70 32.48
N SER A 2 4.65 1.82 31.33
CA SER A 2 4.00 1.45 30.06
C SER A 2 3.66 -0.04 30.03
N ASP A 3 2.49 -0.39 29.49
CA ASP A 3 2.05 -1.78 29.35
C ASP A 3 2.88 -2.51 28.28
N VAL A 4 3.36 -1.75 27.30
CA VAL A 4 4.12 -2.19 26.11
C VAL A 4 5.26 -1.20 25.90
N ASP A 5 6.46 -1.69 25.57
CA ASP A 5 7.60 -0.81 25.31
C ASP A 5 7.51 -0.21 23.91
N VAL A 6 7.12 -1.02 22.91
CA VAL A 6 6.94 -0.57 21.52
C VAL A 6 5.65 -1.14 20.93
N LEU A 7 4.76 -0.25 20.49
CA LEU A 7 3.55 -0.61 19.76
C LEU A 7 3.75 -0.30 18.27
N ILE A 8 3.48 -1.29 17.42
CA ILE A 8 3.56 -1.13 15.97
C ILE A 8 2.15 -1.02 15.39
N VAL A 9 1.90 0.01 14.60
CA VAL A 9 0.65 0.26 13.89
C VAL A 9 0.79 -0.21 12.45
N GLY A 10 0.21 -1.37 12.14
CA GLY A 10 0.24 -2.01 10.83
C GLY A 10 1.06 -3.30 10.80
N GLY A 11 0.40 -4.40 10.46
CA GLY A 11 0.95 -5.76 10.35
C GLY A 11 1.47 -6.10 8.95
N GLY A 12 1.94 -5.10 8.19
CA GLY A 12 2.64 -5.30 6.92
C GLY A 12 4.07 -5.81 7.11
N PRO A 13 4.79 -6.17 6.01
CA PRO A 13 6.14 -6.72 6.10
C PRO A 13 7.12 -5.85 6.91
N CYS A 14 7.08 -4.53 6.73
CA CYS A 14 7.97 -3.61 7.45
C CYS A 14 7.59 -3.48 8.94
N GLY A 15 6.28 -3.48 9.25
CA GLY A 15 5.83 -3.50 10.65
C GLY A 15 6.18 -4.79 11.38
N LEU A 16 6.03 -5.94 10.71
CA LEU A 16 6.47 -7.23 11.25
C LEU A 16 7.99 -7.28 11.46
N ALA A 17 8.77 -6.74 10.51
CA ALA A 17 10.21 -6.65 10.65
C ALA A 17 10.61 -5.76 11.84
N ALA A 18 9.92 -4.63 12.04
CA ALA A 18 10.14 -3.77 13.20
C ALA A 18 9.78 -4.48 14.52
N ALA A 19 8.71 -5.27 14.54
CA ALA A 19 8.34 -6.09 15.70
C ALA A 19 9.42 -7.12 16.04
N ILE A 20 9.97 -7.82 15.02
CA ILE A 20 11.05 -8.79 15.20
C ILE A 20 12.29 -8.09 15.77
N ALA A 21 12.70 -6.96 15.23
CA ALA A 21 13.84 -6.20 15.71
C ALA A 21 13.68 -5.77 17.19
N ALA A 22 12.48 -5.27 17.54
CA ALA A 22 12.17 -4.86 18.91
C ALA A 22 12.18 -6.06 19.89
N GLN A 23 11.57 -7.19 19.53
CA GLN A 23 11.59 -8.41 20.35
C GLN A 23 13.01 -8.96 20.55
N ARG A 24 13.86 -8.98 19.52
CA ARG A 24 15.26 -9.37 19.62
C ARG A 24 16.07 -8.49 20.56
N ALA A 25 15.67 -7.25 20.70
CA ALA A 25 16.25 -6.30 21.65
C ALA A 25 15.70 -6.44 23.09
N GLY A 26 14.79 -7.38 23.32
CA GLY A 26 14.17 -7.64 24.63
C GLY A 26 13.02 -6.66 24.97
N LEU A 27 12.50 -5.91 23.99
CA LEU A 27 11.39 -4.97 24.20
C LEU A 27 10.04 -5.70 24.11
N ARG A 28 9.12 -5.38 25.03
CA ARG A 28 7.74 -5.86 25.00
C ARG A 28 7.02 -5.20 23.83
N THR A 29 6.55 -6.01 22.90
CA THR A 29 6.08 -5.53 21.61
C THR A 29 4.70 -6.08 21.28
N VAL A 30 3.83 -5.24 20.72
CA VAL A 30 2.55 -5.63 20.13
C VAL A 30 2.35 -4.94 18.78
N VAL A 31 1.77 -5.67 17.84
CA VAL A 31 1.36 -5.14 16.53
C VAL A 31 -0.15 -5.02 16.51
N LEU A 32 -0.69 -3.85 16.17
CA LEU A 32 -2.11 -3.64 15.90
C LEU A 32 -2.31 -3.55 14.40
N GLU A 33 -3.16 -4.44 13.86
CA GLU A 33 -3.49 -4.49 12.44
C GLU A 33 -5.01 -4.33 12.25
N SER A 34 -5.39 -3.35 11.46
CA SER A 34 -6.80 -3.01 11.25
C SER A 34 -7.60 -4.09 10.54
N GLU A 35 -6.92 -4.93 9.77
CA GLU A 35 -7.52 -6.02 8.99
C GLU A 35 -6.79 -7.34 9.28
N VAL A 36 -6.12 -7.92 8.28
CA VAL A 36 -5.35 -9.17 8.41
C VAL A 36 -3.85 -8.92 8.26
N VAL A 37 -3.05 -9.79 8.83
CA VAL A 37 -1.59 -9.77 8.62
C VAL A 37 -1.28 -9.67 7.12
N VAL A 38 -0.40 -8.73 6.77
CA VAL A 38 -0.01 -8.36 5.39
C VAL A 38 -1.19 -8.08 4.47
N ASN A 39 -2.16 -7.32 4.97
CA ASN A 39 -3.42 -7.03 4.29
C ASN A 39 -3.25 -6.50 2.86
N THR A 40 -2.27 -5.65 2.61
CA THR A 40 -1.96 -5.17 1.26
C THR A 40 -1.67 -6.32 0.30
N ILE A 41 -0.87 -7.31 0.71
CA ILE A 41 -0.57 -8.50 -0.10
C ILE A 41 -1.83 -9.36 -0.28
N ALA A 42 -2.68 -9.44 0.75
CA ALA A 42 -3.96 -10.17 0.65
C ALA A 42 -4.92 -9.55 -0.39
N HIS A 43 -4.75 -8.27 -0.71
CA HIS A 43 -5.53 -7.54 -1.72
C HIS A 43 -4.86 -7.44 -3.09
N TYR A 44 -3.64 -7.92 -3.26
CA TYR A 44 -3.01 -8.00 -4.59
C TYR A 44 -3.82 -8.91 -5.52
N PRO A 45 -3.74 -8.70 -6.85
CA PRO A 45 -4.32 -9.61 -7.83
C PRO A 45 -3.90 -11.06 -7.57
N THR A 46 -4.80 -12.00 -7.79
CA THR A 46 -4.60 -13.41 -7.43
C THR A 46 -3.40 -14.06 -8.14
N TYR A 47 -3.12 -13.61 -9.35
CA TYR A 47 -2.05 -14.10 -10.24
C TYR A 47 -0.71 -13.39 -10.05
N VAL A 48 -0.63 -12.36 -9.20
CA VAL A 48 0.58 -11.54 -9.04
C VAL A 48 1.77 -12.37 -8.59
N ARG A 49 2.89 -12.13 -9.28
CA ARG A 49 4.25 -12.47 -8.85
C ARG A 49 4.98 -11.20 -8.44
N PHE A 50 5.73 -11.26 -7.37
CA PHE A 50 6.56 -10.13 -6.94
C PHE A 50 7.66 -9.86 -7.98
N PHE A 51 8.10 -8.61 -8.05
CA PHE A 51 9.22 -8.25 -8.92
C PHE A 51 10.55 -8.67 -8.32
N SER A 52 10.62 -8.66 -7.00
CA SER A 52 11.80 -9.01 -6.21
C SER A 52 11.89 -10.50 -5.99
N THR A 53 13.11 -11.01 -5.86
CA THR A 53 13.37 -12.40 -5.49
C THR A 53 12.96 -12.64 -4.03
N ALA A 54 12.78 -13.90 -3.67
CA ALA A 54 12.31 -14.30 -2.35
C ALA A 54 13.25 -13.81 -1.23
N GLU A 55 14.57 -13.87 -1.43
CA GLU A 55 15.57 -13.46 -0.44
C GLU A 55 15.44 -11.97 -0.09
N LYS A 56 15.10 -11.14 -1.05
CA LYS A 56 14.90 -9.69 -0.85
C LYS A 56 13.65 -9.37 -0.04
N LEU A 57 12.69 -10.29 0.01
CA LEU A 57 11.41 -10.12 0.71
C LEU A 57 11.38 -10.78 2.10
N GLY A 58 12.40 -11.57 2.45
CA GLY A 58 12.53 -12.19 3.75
C GLY A 58 12.69 -11.16 4.88
N ILE A 59 12.16 -11.44 6.07
CA ILE A 59 12.26 -10.59 7.26
C ILE A 59 12.87 -11.34 8.43
N GLY A 60 13.61 -10.65 9.30
CA GLY A 60 14.18 -11.21 10.53
C GLY A 60 15.10 -12.40 10.26
N ASP A 61 15.87 -12.37 9.19
CA ASP A 61 16.79 -13.46 8.77
C ASP A 61 16.12 -14.84 8.61
N LEU A 62 14.78 -14.89 8.60
CA LEU A 62 14.04 -16.11 8.28
C LEU A 62 14.10 -16.31 6.77
N PRO A 63 14.67 -17.43 6.27
CA PRO A 63 14.76 -17.66 4.84
C PRO A 63 13.38 -17.75 4.18
N PHE A 64 13.19 -17.02 3.08
CA PHE A 64 11.99 -17.13 2.24
C PHE A 64 12.31 -18.12 1.10
N ILE A 65 12.04 -19.40 1.34
CA ILE A 65 12.36 -20.48 0.42
C ILE A 65 11.14 -20.83 -0.42
N ILE A 66 11.32 -20.79 -1.74
CA ILE A 66 10.31 -21.18 -2.76
C ILE A 66 11.01 -21.97 -3.87
N ALA A 67 10.20 -22.69 -4.66
CA ALA A 67 10.73 -23.46 -5.79
C ALA A 67 11.02 -22.59 -7.04
N THR A 68 10.53 -21.37 -7.08
CA THR A 68 10.71 -20.42 -8.19
C THR A 68 11.53 -19.22 -7.74
N GLU A 69 12.09 -18.44 -8.67
CA GLU A 69 12.89 -17.26 -8.34
C GLU A 69 12.07 -16.15 -7.65
N LYS A 70 10.87 -15.89 -8.17
CA LYS A 70 10.01 -14.80 -7.72
C LYS A 70 8.74 -15.34 -7.06
N PRO A 71 8.45 -14.95 -5.81
CA PRO A 71 7.29 -15.46 -5.10
C PRO A 71 5.97 -14.97 -5.69
N THR A 72 4.97 -15.83 -5.62
CA THR A 72 3.58 -15.46 -5.86
C THR A 72 2.98 -14.77 -4.64
N ARG A 73 1.81 -14.14 -4.84
CA ARG A 73 0.98 -13.65 -3.72
C ARG A 73 0.76 -14.74 -2.66
N ARG A 74 0.48 -15.99 -3.08
CA ARG A 74 0.20 -17.10 -2.17
C ARG A 74 1.43 -17.48 -1.33
N ASP A 75 2.61 -17.50 -1.95
CA ASP A 75 3.87 -17.78 -1.26
C ASP A 75 4.15 -16.72 -0.21
N ALA A 76 3.98 -15.44 -0.54
CA ALA A 76 4.19 -14.35 0.40
C ALA A 76 3.22 -14.39 1.59
N LEU A 77 1.93 -14.66 1.35
CA LEU A 77 0.94 -14.82 2.42
C LEU A 77 1.31 -15.98 3.37
N ALA A 78 1.80 -17.10 2.82
CA ALA A 78 2.24 -18.23 3.61
C ALA A 78 3.50 -17.89 4.42
N TYR A 79 4.48 -17.25 3.79
CA TYR A 79 5.74 -16.85 4.41
C TYR A 79 5.53 -15.89 5.59
N TYR A 80 4.78 -14.80 5.41
CA TYR A 80 4.60 -13.82 6.50
C TYR A 80 3.79 -14.38 7.66
N ARG A 81 2.81 -15.28 7.42
CA ARG A 81 2.15 -16.01 8.52
C ARG A 81 3.13 -16.91 9.27
N ALA A 82 3.97 -17.62 8.53
CA ALA A 82 5.02 -18.46 9.13
C ALA A 82 6.01 -17.61 9.95
N ALA A 83 6.40 -16.43 9.47
CA ALA A 83 7.25 -15.49 10.20
C ALA A 83 6.59 -15.03 11.51
N VAL A 84 5.31 -14.66 11.50
CA VAL A 84 4.57 -14.30 12.72
C VAL A 84 4.59 -15.45 13.74
N THR A 85 4.34 -16.68 13.29
CA THR A 85 4.35 -17.86 14.16
C THR A 85 5.75 -18.18 14.66
N HIS A 86 6.75 -18.16 13.78
CA HIS A 86 8.14 -18.49 14.10
C HIS A 86 8.74 -17.57 15.18
N PHE A 87 8.48 -16.27 15.06
CA PHE A 87 8.98 -15.29 16.03
C PHE A 87 8.03 -15.06 17.20
N GLY A 88 6.87 -15.70 17.24
CA GLY A 88 5.87 -15.49 18.29
C GLY A 88 5.37 -14.06 18.40
N ILE A 89 5.24 -13.36 17.25
CA ILE A 89 4.81 -11.97 17.24
C ILE A 89 3.36 -11.87 17.69
N THR A 90 3.10 -11.06 18.73
CA THR A 90 1.74 -10.73 19.15
C THR A 90 1.11 -9.75 18.16
N VAL A 91 0.25 -10.25 17.28
CA VAL A 91 -0.51 -9.42 16.34
C VAL A 91 -1.98 -9.44 16.71
N ARG A 92 -2.53 -8.27 17.02
CA ARG A 92 -3.98 -8.08 17.21
C ARG A 92 -4.58 -7.66 15.88
N GLN A 93 -5.12 -8.61 15.14
CA GLN A 93 -5.81 -8.38 13.88
C GLN A 93 -7.23 -7.83 14.14
N TYR A 94 -7.76 -7.10 13.15
CA TYR A 94 -9.08 -6.44 13.21
C TYR A 94 -9.17 -5.45 14.38
N GLU A 95 -8.04 -4.85 14.76
CA GLU A 95 -7.94 -3.80 15.75
C GLU A 95 -7.27 -2.57 15.13
N ARG A 96 -8.08 -1.54 14.88
CA ARG A 96 -7.66 -0.29 14.25
C ARG A 96 -7.23 0.71 15.31
N VAL A 97 -6.02 1.24 15.18
CA VAL A 97 -5.61 2.43 15.93
C VAL A 97 -6.40 3.63 15.42
N THR A 98 -7.03 4.34 16.33
CA THR A 98 -7.87 5.50 16.05
C THR A 98 -7.20 6.82 16.41
N GLU A 99 -6.31 6.79 17.41
CA GLU A 99 -5.62 7.99 17.91
C GLU A 99 -4.32 7.61 18.62
N ILE A 100 -3.34 8.50 18.55
CA ILE A 100 -2.11 8.48 19.34
C ILE A 100 -2.08 9.79 20.14
N GLU A 101 -2.19 9.69 21.47
CA GLU A 101 -2.22 10.83 22.39
C GLU A 101 -0.86 10.97 23.09
N ARG A 102 -0.39 12.19 23.27
CA ARG A 102 0.82 12.49 24.08
C ARG A 102 0.44 12.62 25.53
N GLY A 103 0.88 11.67 26.35
CA GLY A 103 0.86 11.78 27.81
C GLY A 103 2.01 12.62 28.36
N HIS A 104 2.17 12.64 29.68
CA HIS A 104 3.26 13.37 30.32
C HIS A 104 4.64 12.75 30.05
N ASP A 105 4.76 11.43 30.24
CA ASP A 105 6.02 10.67 30.07
C ASP A 105 5.84 9.43 29.15
N GLU A 106 4.65 9.21 28.62
CA GLU A 106 4.27 8.04 27.82
C GLU A 106 3.37 8.46 26.65
N LEU A 107 3.28 7.63 25.65
CA LEU A 107 2.27 7.75 24.61
C LEU A 107 1.06 6.86 24.96
N ILE A 108 -0.12 7.29 24.58
CA ILE A 108 -1.36 6.57 24.78
C ILE A 108 -1.93 6.24 23.40
N VAL A 109 -2.10 4.97 23.13
CA VAL A 109 -2.69 4.51 21.86
C VAL A 109 -4.13 4.08 22.11
N HIS A 110 -5.05 4.74 21.43
CA HIS A 110 -6.46 4.37 21.38
C HIS A 110 -6.69 3.47 20.17
N SER A 111 -7.43 2.38 20.38
CA SER A 111 -7.76 1.43 19.31
C SER A 111 -9.19 0.93 19.45
N ARG A 112 -9.75 0.48 18.31
CA ARG A 112 -11.09 -0.10 18.24
C ARG A 112 -11.05 -1.41 17.47
N THR A 113 -11.56 -2.47 18.07
CA THR A 113 -11.72 -3.76 17.41
C THR A 113 -12.87 -3.72 16.38
N ARG A 114 -12.89 -4.67 15.43
CA ARG A 114 -14.02 -4.83 14.47
C ARG A 114 -15.35 -5.00 15.19
N GLY A 115 -15.37 -5.60 16.39
CA GLY A 115 -16.57 -5.74 17.22
C GLY A 115 -16.97 -4.47 17.99
N GLY A 116 -16.27 -3.34 17.79
CA GLY A 116 -16.58 -2.05 18.42
C GLY A 116 -16.00 -1.87 19.84
N VAL A 117 -15.19 -2.80 20.34
CA VAL A 117 -14.55 -2.66 21.66
C VAL A 117 -13.41 -1.65 21.55
N GLU A 118 -13.49 -0.61 22.35
CA GLU A 118 -12.42 0.40 22.48
C GLU A 118 -11.39 -0.04 23.52
N ARG A 119 -10.14 0.26 23.23
CA ARG A 119 -9.00 -0.03 24.12
C ARG A 119 -8.07 1.17 24.21
N ARG A 120 -7.43 1.29 25.35
CA ARG A 120 -6.39 2.26 25.63
C ARG A 120 -5.14 1.52 26.10
N THR A 121 -4.00 1.80 25.49
CA THR A 121 -2.72 1.15 25.81
C THR A 121 -1.66 2.21 26.05
N ASN A 122 -1.00 2.18 27.21
CA ASN A 122 0.13 3.06 27.51
C ASN A 122 1.40 2.43 26.93
N VAL A 123 2.18 3.19 26.17
CA VAL A 123 3.34 2.68 25.44
C VAL A 123 4.54 3.61 25.57
N GLY A 124 5.74 3.03 25.54
CA GLY A 124 6.99 3.81 25.52
C GLY A 124 7.27 4.45 24.17
N ALA A 125 6.96 3.74 23.08
CA ALA A 125 7.13 4.22 21.72
C ALA A 125 6.07 3.63 20.77
N VAL A 126 5.80 4.35 19.67
CA VAL A 126 4.91 3.92 18.60
C VAL A 126 5.65 3.93 17.27
N VAL A 127 5.53 2.85 16.50
CA VAL A 127 6.03 2.76 15.13
C VAL A 127 4.85 2.75 14.17
N VAL A 128 4.66 3.80 13.39
CA VAL A 128 3.60 3.88 12.37
C VAL A 128 4.10 3.24 11.07
N ALA A 129 3.56 2.07 10.74
CA ALA A 129 3.88 1.25 9.57
C ALA A 129 2.62 0.94 8.74
N THR A 130 1.73 1.91 8.62
CA THR A 130 0.39 1.78 8.02
C THR A 130 0.39 1.55 6.51
N GLY A 131 1.56 1.73 5.86
CA GLY A 131 1.71 1.48 4.44
C GLY A 131 1.12 2.57 3.55
N TYR A 132 0.86 2.21 2.28
CA TYR A 132 0.45 3.13 1.24
C TYR A 132 -0.90 2.74 0.62
N PHE A 133 -1.19 1.44 0.51
CA PHE A 133 -2.31 0.91 -0.25
C PHE A 133 -3.64 0.86 0.52
N GLY A 134 -3.72 1.50 1.67
CA GLY A 134 -4.95 1.58 2.48
C GLY A 134 -5.89 2.72 2.08
N SER A 135 -5.40 3.74 1.37
CA SER A 135 -6.13 4.95 1.02
C SER A 135 -6.07 5.22 -0.49
N PRO A 136 -7.06 4.74 -1.27
CA PRO A 136 -7.09 4.99 -2.70
C PRO A 136 -7.33 6.49 -3.00
N ASN A 137 -6.68 6.97 -4.05
CA ASN A 137 -6.95 8.29 -4.58
C ASN A 137 -8.34 8.30 -5.21
N ARG A 138 -9.27 9.01 -4.56
CA ARG A 138 -10.65 9.09 -5.02
C ARG A 138 -10.81 10.08 -6.16
N LEU A 139 -11.74 9.79 -7.04
CA LEU A 139 -12.13 10.71 -8.12
C LEU A 139 -12.93 11.91 -7.59
N GLY A 140 -13.66 11.72 -6.49
CA GLY A 140 -14.54 12.74 -5.91
C GLY A 140 -15.78 13.03 -6.78
N VAL A 141 -16.24 12.05 -7.55
CA VAL A 141 -17.36 12.20 -8.47
C VAL A 141 -18.62 11.49 -7.96
N PRO A 142 -19.82 11.96 -8.37
CA PRO A 142 -21.06 11.25 -8.09
C PRO A 142 -20.99 9.79 -8.56
N GLY A 143 -21.47 8.86 -7.72
CA GLY A 143 -21.54 7.44 -8.03
C GLY A 143 -20.26 6.64 -7.78
N GLU A 144 -19.16 7.25 -7.32
CA GLU A 144 -17.90 6.54 -7.03
C GLU A 144 -18.03 5.44 -5.94
N SER A 145 -19.06 5.54 -5.09
CA SER A 145 -19.34 4.56 -4.03
C SER A 145 -20.38 3.49 -4.42
N LEU A 146 -20.79 3.43 -5.67
CA LEU A 146 -21.73 2.40 -6.15
C LEU A 146 -21.11 0.99 -6.04
N PRO A 147 -21.91 -0.06 -5.81
CA PRO A 147 -21.42 -1.42 -5.53
C PRO A 147 -20.57 -2.04 -6.64
N HIS A 148 -20.75 -1.62 -7.90
CA HIS A 148 -19.99 -2.09 -9.06
C HIS A 148 -18.70 -1.29 -9.31
N VAL A 149 -18.35 -0.34 -8.41
CA VAL A 149 -17.11 0.45 -8.48
C VAL A 149 -16.10 -0.09 -7.47
N SER A 150 -14.88 -0.37 -7.92
CA SER A 150 -13.81 -0.85 -7.06
C SER A 150 -12.52 -0.07 -7.28
N HIS A 151 -11.82 0.22 -6.18
CA HIS A 151 -10.45 0.76 -6.18
C HIS A 151 -9.39 -0.34 -6.08
N VAL A 152 -9.81 -1.59 -5.98
CA VAL A 152 -8.94 -2.75 -5.88
C VAL A 152 -9.29 -3.73 -6.98
N TYR A 153 -8.28 -4.11 -7.76
CA TYR A 153 -8.42 -5.14 -8.79
C TYR A 153 -7.86 -6.47 -8.29
N ARG A 154 -8.60 -7.55 -8.47
CA ARG A 154 -8.20 -8.90 -8.04
C ARG A 154 -7.97 -9.85 -9.18
N GLU A 155 -8.95 -10.00 -10.08
CA GLU A 155 -8.89 -10.91 -11.23
C GLU A 155 -9.99 -10.56 -12.25
N GLY A 156 -9.81 -11.01 -13.49
CA GLY A 156 -10.73 -10.69 -14.56
C GLY A 156 -11.95 -11.61 -14.69
N HIS A 157 -12.00 -12.73 -13.98
CA HIS A 157 -13.03 -13.75 -14.18
C HIS A 157 -14.46 -13.22 -13.97
N GLU A 158 -14.66 -12.39 -12.96
CA GLU A 158 -15.96 -11.77 -12.65
C GLU A 158 -16.49 -10.87 -13.78
N ALA A 159 -15.58 -10.41 -14.66
CA ALA A 159 -15.87 -9.51 -15.76
C ALA A 159 -16.09 -10.24 -17.12
N PHE A 160 -16.13 -11.56 -17.13
CA PHE A 160 -16.32 -12.31 -18.38
C PHE A 160 -17.57 -11.83 -19.13
N GLN A 161 -17.40 -11.42 -20.41
CA GLN A 161 -18.43 -10.86 -21.29
C GLN A 161 -19.11 -9.56 -20.77
N GLN A 162 -18.53 -8.90 -19.74
CA GLN A 162 -19.04 -7.65 -19.22
C GLN A 162 -18.37 -6.45 -19.89
N ARG A 163 -19.04 -5.29 -19.87
CA ARG A 163 -18.47 -4.01 -20.24
C ARG A 163 -17.79 -3.39 -19.02
N VAL A 164 -16.51 -3.14 -19.12
CA VAL A 164 -15.70 -2.68 -18.00
C VAL A 164 -15.02 -1.37 -18.36
N VAL A 165 -15.11 -0.40 -17.44
CA VAL A 165 -14.33 0.83 -17.50
C VAL A 165 -13.20 0.77 -16.47
N VAL A 166 -11.96 0.94 -16.94
CA VAL A 166 -10.77 1.08 -16.10
C VAL A 166 -10.32 2.53 -16.14
N VAL A 167 -10.23 3.17 -14.98
CA VAL A 167 -9.82 4.58 -14.85
C VAL A 167 -8.40 4.66 -14.31
N GLY A 168 -7.48 5.22 -15.05
CA GLY A 168 -6.09 5.38 -14.65
C GLY A 168 -5.11 5.29 -15.82
N GLY A 169 -3.85 5.66 -15.60
CA GLY A 169 -2.79 5.67 -16.61
C GLY A 169 -1.47 5.01 -16.17
N GLY A 170 -1.44 4.42 -14.98
CA GLY A 170 -0.26 3.75 -14.44
C GLY A 170 -0.26 2.23 -14.65
N ASN A 171 0.76 1.54 -14.12
CA ASN A 171 0.93 0.09 -14.25
C ASN A 171 -0.31 -0.71 -13.87
N SER A 172 -0.93 -0.39 -12.73
CA SER A 172 -2.10 -1.11 -12.23
C SER A 172 -3.30 -1.03 -13.19
N ALA A 173 -3.49 0.13 -13.84
CA ALA A 173 -4.55 0.30 -14.83
C ALA A 173 -4.28 -0.53 -16.10
N ALA A 174 -3.04 -0.48 -16.60
CA ALA A 174 -2.65 -1.23 -17.79
C ALA A 174 -2.71 -2.76 -17.56
N GLU A 175 -2.17 -3.23 -16.43
CA GLU A 175 -2.19 -4.66 -16.06
C GLU A 175 -3.62 -5.16 -15.84
N ALA A 176 -4.47 -4.39 -15.13
CA ALA A 176 -5.88 -4.74 -14.94
C ALA A 176 -6.64 -4.80 -16.28
N ALA A 177 -6.43 -3.82 -17.17
CA ALA A 177 -7.08 -3.79 -18.47
C ALA A 177 -6.68 -4.99 -19.35
N LEU A 178 -5.40 -5.39 -19.32
CA LEU A 178 -4.92 -6.56 -20.04
C LEU A 178 -5.50 -7.87 -19.49
N ASP A 179 -5.55 -8.02 -18.17
CA ASP A 179 -6.10 -9.21 -17.54
C ASP A 179 -7.61 -9.35 -17.77
N LEU A 180 -8.34 -8.24 -17.65
CA LEU A 180 -9.77 -8.17 -17.99
C LEU A 180 -10.04 -8.56 -19.43
N TRP A 181 -9.26 -8.01 -20.37
CA TRP A 181 -9.37 -8.37 -21.78
C TRP A 181 -9.08 -9.86 -22.01
N ARG A 182 -7.99 -10.40 -21.43
CA ARG A 182 -7.68 -11.84 -21.52
C ARG A 182 -8.78 -12.72 -20.93
N SER A 183 -9.50 -12.19 -19.94
CA SER A 183 -10.65 -12.86 -19.32
C SER A 183 -11.95 -12.72 -20.14
N GLY A 184 -11.90 -12.07 -21.32
CA GLY A 184 -13.05 -11.93 -22.22
C GLY A 184 -13.98 -10.77 -21.91
N ALA A 185 -13.53 -9.78 -21.15
CA ALA A 185 -14.27 -8.54 -20.90
C ALA A 185 -14.13 -7.56 -22.09
N HIS A 186 -15.14 -6.70 -22.27
CA HIS A 186 -15.10 -5.55 -23.19
C HIS A 186 -14.54 -4.33 -22.45
N VAL A 187 -13.26 -4.04 -22.62
CA VAL A 187 -12.53 -3.07 -21.80
C VAL A 187 -12.45 -1.70 -22.47
N THR A 188 -12.80 -0.65 -21.72
CA THR A 188 -12.49 0.73 -22.06
C THR A 188 -11.62 1.33 -20.95
N LEU A 189 -10.42 1.83 -21.28
CA LEU A 189 -9.56 2.55 -20.39
C LEU A 189 -9.79 4.06 -20.55
N VAL A 190 -9.92 4.78 -19.42
CA VAL A 190 -10.10 6.24 -19.37
C VAL A 190 -8.91 6.85 -18.63
N HIS A 191 -8.22 7.79 -19.28
CA HIS A 191 -7.09 8.49 -18.67
C HIS A 191 -7.10 9.99 -19.02
N PHE A 192 -6.76 10.81 -18.03
CA PHE A 192 -6.79 12.28 -18.19
C PHE A 192 -5.64 12.84 -19.03
N GLY A 193 -4.56 12.11 -19.16
CA GLY A 193 -3.39 12.46 -19.96
C GLY A 193 -3.50 12.01 -21.42
N PRO A 194 -2.60 12.51 -22.30
CA PRO A 194 -2.57 12.17 -23.72
C PRO A 194 -1.98 10.78 -23.97
N THR A 195 -1.34 10.17 -22.98
CA THR A 195 -0.69 8.86 -23.05
C THR A 195 -0.52 8.32 -21.62
N PHE A 196 -0.04 7.11 -21.51
CA PHE A 196 0.32 6.53 -20.21
C PHE A 196 1.38 7.33 -19.46
N ASP A 197 1.40 7.18 -18.16
CA ASP A 197 2.48 7.66 -17.32
C ASP A 197 3.82 7.03 -17.75
N LYS A 198 4.91 7.81 -17.73
CA LYS A 198 6.25 7.37 -18.15
C LYS A 198 6.81 6.17 -17.36
N ARG A 199 6.11 5.72 -16.33
CA ARG A 199 6.51 4.66 -15.40
C ARG A 199 5.89 3.30 -15.69
N ILE A 200 5.22 3.13 -16.86
CA ILE A 200 4.72 1.81 -17.22
C ILE A 200 5.90 0.89 -17.54
N LYS A 201 5.83 -0.31 -16.99
CA LYS A 201 6.86 -1.32 -17.15
C LYS A 201 7.09 -1.67 -18.61
N PRO A 202 8.36 -1.77 -19.06
CA PRO A 202 8.69 -2.02 -20.45
C PRO A 202 8.08 -3.28 -21.05
N TRP A 203 7.75 -4.28 -20.23
CA TRP A 203 7.13 -5.52 -20.69
C TRP A 203 5.59 -5.48 -20.72
N VAL A 204 4.96 -4.50 -20.09
CA VAL A 204 3.49 -4.31 -20.10
C VAL A 204 3.07 -3.43 -21.26
N GLN A 205 3.80 -2.37 -21.53
CA GLN A 205 3.45 -1.37 -22.52
C GLN A 205 3.27 -1.92 -23.93
N PRO A 206 4.17 -2.77 -24.50
CA PRO A 206 4.01 -3.27 -25.88
C PRO A 206 2.75 -4.13 -26.07
N ASP A 207 2.40 -4.95 -25.07
CA ASP A 207 1.20 -5.78 -25.17
C ASP A 207 -0.07 -4.91 -25.14
N PHE A 208 -0.11 -3.92 -24.26
CA PHE A 208 -1.23 -2.99 -24.20
C PHE A 208 -1.39 -2.18 -25.49
N GLU A 209 -0.29 -1.64 -26.03
CA GLU A 209 -0.31 -0.89 -27.30
C GLU A 209 -0.80 -1.74 -28.47
N ASN A 210 -0.43 -3.03 -28.53
CA ASN A 210 -0.95 -3.95 -29.53
C ASN A 210 -2.46 -4.14 -29.39
N ARG A 211 -2.98 -4.36 -28.17
CA ARG A 211 -4.43 -4.49 -27.93
C ARG A 211 -5.20 -3.23 -28.30
N MET A 212 -4.61 -2.07 -28.03
CA MET A 212 -5.20 -0.79 -28.43
C MET A 212 -5.24 -0.63 -29.97
N LYS A 213 -4.12 -0.94 -30.67
CA LYS A 213 -4.06 -0.88 -32.15
C LYS A 213 -5.02 -1.84 -32.84
N GLU A 214 -5.23 -3.00 -32.27
CA GLU A 214 -6.18 -4.01 -32.77
C GLU A 214 -7.64 -3.66 -32.46
N GLY A 215 -7.89 -2.64 -31.63
CA GLY A 215 -9.22 -2.29 -31.15
C GLY A 215 -9.80 -3.24 -30.09
N SER A 216 -8.97 -4.14 -29.55
CA SER A 216 -9.36 -5.09 -28.50
C SER A 216 -9.57 -4.41 -27.13
N ILE A 217 -8.83 -3.34 -26.87
CA ILE A 217 -9.00 -2.44 -25.72
C ILE A 217 -9.24 -1.04 -26.27
N HIS A 218 -10.39 -0.46 -25.94
CA HIS A 218 -10.66 0.92 -26.27
C HIS A 218 -10.01 1.87 -25.26
N VAL A 219 -9.51 3.03 -25.73
CA VAL A 219 -8.90 4.03 -24.84
C VAL A 219 -9.53 5.40 -25.08
N ARG A 220 -9.79 6.10 -23.98
CA ARG A 220 -10.21 7.51 -23.96
C ARG A 220 -9.12 8.33 -23.25
N TRP A 221 -8.14 8.75 -24.05
CA TRP A 221 -7.12 9.73 -23.62
C TRP A 221 -7.74 11.09 -23.41
N ASN A 222 -7.03 11.97 -22.70
CA ASN A 222 -7.48 13.34 -22.42
C ASN A 222 -8.91 13.39 -21.89
N SER A 223 -9.29 12.45 -21.04
CA SER A 223 -10.65 12.30 -20.55
C SER A 223 -10.68 12.06 -19.05
N ARG A 224 -11.58 12.74 -18.35
CA ARG A 224 -11.85 12.56 -16.92
C ARG A 224 -13.24 12.00 -16.72
N VAL A 225 -13.39 11.13 -15.74
CA VAL A 225 -14.70 10.70 -15.24
C VAL A 225 -15.39 11.91 -14.59
N ALA A 226 -16.62 12.15 -14.98
CA ALA A 226 -17.47 13.21 -14.41
C ALA A 226 -18.55 12.66 -13.46
N ALA A 227 -19.06 11.45 -13.75
CA ALA A 227 -20.01 10.74 -12.90
C ALA A 227 -19.98 9.24 -13.24
N ILE A 228 -20.36 8.42 -12.27
CA ILE A 228 -20.59 6.97 -12.46
C ILE A 228 -22.06 6.70 -12.17
N GLU A 229 -22.72 6.01 -13.06
CA GLU A 229 -24.13 5.63 -12.97
C GLU A 229 -24.25 4.11 -12.87
N PRO A 230 -25.42 3.54 -12.55
CA PRO A 230 -25.57 2.09 -12.35
C PRO A 230 -25.16 1.21 -13.55
N ASP A 231 -25.21 1.74 -14.77
CA ASP A 231 -24.95 1.02 -16.03
C ASP A 231 -23.96 1.73 -16.95
N SER A 232 -23.37 2.85 -16.52
CA SER A 232 -22.53 3.69 -17.38
C SER A 232 -21.57 4.59 -16.60
N VAL A 233 -20.56 5.09 -17.31
CA VAL A 233 -19.63 6.12 -16.84
C VAL A 233 -19.73 7.32 -17.76
N CYS A 234 -20.03 8.49 -17.20
CA CYS A 234 -19.97 9.76 -17.92
C CYS A 234 -18.56 10.31 -17.86
N ILE A 235 -17.96 10.56 -19.01
CA ILE A 235 -16.63 11.16 -19.14
C ILE A 235 -16.73 12.51 -19.81
N ARG A 236 -15.72 13.36 -19.55
CA ARG A 236 -15.56 14.69 -20.17
C ARG A 236 -14.15 14.81 -20.70
N ALA A 237 -14.01 15.34 -21.91
CA ALA A 237 -12.71 15.71 -22.46
C ALA A 237 -12.02 16.76 -21.58
N THR A 238 -10.70 16.68 -21.47
CA THR A 238 -9.86 17.63 -20.68
C THR A 238 -9.44 18.84 -21.50
N ASP A 239 -9.70 18.84 -22.81
CA ASP A 239 -9.55 20.00 -23.69
C ASP A 239 -10.73 20.97 -23.56
N ASP A 240 -10.56 22.17 -24.13
CA ASP A 240 -11.56 23.25 -24.04
C ASP A 240 -12.93 22.95 -24.71
N ALA A 241 -13.03 21.85 -25.44
CA ALA A 241 -14.25 21.47 -26.15
C ALA A 241 -15.37 20.96 -25.24
N GLY A 242 -15.03 20.52 -24.01
CA GLY A 242 -16.00 20.11 -22.99
C GLY A 242 -16.95 18.98 -23.41
N GLN A 243 -16.61 18.23 -24.47
CA GLN A 243 -17.44 17.14 -24.97
C GLN A 243 -17.61 16.07 -23.90
N SER A 244 -18.85 15.66 -23.70
CA SER A 244 -19.18 14.57 -22.78
C SER A 244 -19.57 13.32 -23.57
N GLU A 245 -19.10 12.17 -23.11
CA GLU A 245 -19.44 10.87 -23.67
C GLU A 245 -19.96 9.97 -22.53
N ARG A 246 -20.94 9.11 -22.84
CA ARG A 246 -21.46 8.11 -21.91
C ARG A 246 -20.97 6.74 -22.35
N LEU A 247 -20.17 6.10 -21.51
CA LEU A 247 -19.61 4.77 -21.74
C LEU A 247 -20.43 3.72 -20.99
N PRO A 248 -21.02 2.73 -21.67
CA PRO A 248 -21.69 1.63 -20.98
C PRO A 248 -20.71 0.85 -20.11
N ALA A 249 -21.06 0.59 -18.85
CA ALA A 249 -20.22 -0.13 -17.90
C ALA A 249 -21.06 -0.91 -16.89
N SER A 250 -20.76 -2.21 -16.76
CA SER A 250 -21.30 -3.07 -15.69
C SER A 250 -20.37 -3.09 -14.48
N LEU A 251 -19.07 -2.85 -14.68
CA LEU A 251 -18.04 -2.79 -13.65
C LEU A 251 -17.11 -1.61 -13.92
N VAL A 252 -16.66 -0.97 -12.85
CA VAL A 252 -15.71 0.16 -12.91
C VAL A 252 -14.55 -0.08 -11.96
N TYR A 253 -13.34 -0.08 -12.49
CA TYR A 253 -12.12 -0.17 -11.68
C TYR A 253 -11.39 1.17 -11.69
N VAL A 254 -11.32 1.83 -10.52
CA VAL A 254 -10.66 3.12 -10.35
C VAL A 254 -9.21 2.88 -9.91
N MET A 255 -8.30 2.81 -10.90
CA MET A 255 -6.88 2.50 -10.72
C MET A 255 -6.02 3.77 -10.72
N THR A 256 -6.43 4.76 -9.95
CA THR A 256 -5.81 6.10 -9.84
C THR A 256 -4.66 6.17 -8.85
N GLY A 257 -4.22 5.03 -8.32
CA GLY A 257 -3.17 4.94 -7.32
C GLY A 257 -3.69 5.16 -5.89
N PHE A 258 -2.76 5.29 -4.97
CA PHE A 258 -3.02 5.40 -3.53
C PHE A 258 -2.20 6.55 -2.95
N ALA A 259 -2.52 6.95 -1.72
CA ALA A 259 -1.73 7.87 -0.91
C ALA A 259 -1.45 7.24 0.46
N PRO A 260 -0.32 7.57 1.11
CA PRO A 260 -0.07 7.10 2.47
C PRO A 260 -1.11 7.71 3.40
N ASN A 261 -1.63 6.90 4.33
CA ASN A 261 -2.48 7.43 5.40
C ASN A 261 -1.59 8.01 6.50
N THR A 262 -1.49 9.33 6.54
CA THR A 262 -0.72 10.08 7.53
C THR A 262 -1.58 10.71 8.62
N GLU A 263 -2.87 10.38 8.68
CA GLU A 263 -3.82 10.99 9.61
C GLU A 263 -3.39 10.84 11.08
N LEU A 264 -3.00 9.64 11.51
CA LEU A 264 -2.51 9.39 12.86
C LEU A 264 -1.26 10.22 13.21
N LEU A 265 -0.37 10.41 12.23
CA LEU A 265 0.84 11.22 12.40
C LEU A 265 0.49 12.70 12.51
N ALA A 266 -0.41 13.20 11.67
CA ALA A 266 -0.87 14.58 11.73
C ALA A 266 -1.62 14.87 13.04
N GLN A 267 -2.46 13.96 13.50
CA GLN A 267 -3.20 14.08 14.77
C GLN A 267 -2.27 14.18 15.99
N VAL A 268 -1.19 13.38 16.03
CA VAL A 268 -0.22 13.45 17.15
C VAL A 268 0.72 14.66 17.06
N GLY A 269 0.64 15.43 15.98
CA GLY A 269 1.37 16.69 15.80
C GLY A 269 2.63 16.58 14.94
N VAL A 270 2.79 15.49 14.13
CA VAL A 270 3.87 15.39 13.17
C VAL A 270 3.52 16.20 11.92
N PRO A 271 4.34 17.20 11.54
CA PRO A 271 4.14 17.92 10.28
C PRO A 271 4.27 17.00 9.07
N ILE A 272 3.37 17.16 8.11
CA ILE A 272 3.40 16.44 6.83
C ILE A 272 3.69 17.47 5.73
N ASP A 273 4.74 17.26 4.96
CA ASP A 273 5.05 18.11 3.80
C ASP A 273 3.90 18.01 2.77
N PRO A 274 3.21 19.11 2.46
CA PRO A 274 2.06 19.08 1.56
C PRO A 274 2.42 18.77 0.11
N THR A 275 3.68 18.95 -0.28
CA THR A 275 4.17 18.71 -1.65
C THR A 275 4.57 17.27 -1.86
N THR A 276 5.25 16.69 -0.88
CA THR A 276 5.81 15.33 -0.97
C THR A 276 5.02 14.29 -0.20
N GLY A 277 4.15 14.71 0.73
CA GLY A 277 3.45 13.81 1.65
C GLY A 277 4.36 13.14 2.69
N ILE A 278 5.62 13.57 2.79
CA ILE A 278 6.60 12.99 3.70
C ILE A 278 6.36 13.53 5.11
N PRO A 279 6.16 12.67 6.13
CA PRO A 279 6.14 13.08 7.52
C PRO A 279 7.53 13.58 7.96
N GLU A 280 7.57 14.66 8.73
CA GLU A 280 8.82 15.17 9.29
C GLU A 280 9.47 14.13 10.22
N HIS A 281 10.70 13.73 9.90
CA HIS A 281 11.44 12.72 10.65
C HIS A 281 12.95 12.84 10.43
N ASP A 282 13.71 12.29 11.35
CA ASP A 282 15.13 12.09 11.18
C ASP A 282 15.38 10.92 10.21
N PRO A 283 16.05 11.14 9.07
CA PRO A 283 16.25 10.10 8.07
C PRO A 283 17.18 8.96 8.54
N GLU A 284 17.96 9.12 9.60
CA GLU A 284 18.83 8.07 10.14
C GLU A 284 18.11 7.20 11.18
N THR A 285 17.32 7.80 12.05
CA THR A 285 16.65 7.11 13.15
C THR A 285 15.21 6.74 12.86
N LEU A 286 14.57 7.41 11.89
CA LEU A 286 13.14 7.32 11.55
C LEU A 286 12.23 7.83 12.68
N GLU A 287 12.79 8.53 13.68
CA GLU A 287 12.02 9.23 14.69
C GLU A 287 11.42 10.50 14.09
N THR A 288 10.15 10.74 14.33
CA THR A 288 9.48 11.96 13.88
C THR A 288 9.87 13.15 14.78
N SER A 289 9.38 14.34 14.43
CA SER A 289 9.51 15.52 15.32
C SER A 289 8.77 15.36 16.67
N VAL A 290 7.93 14.32 16.80
CA VAL A 290 7.27 13.95 18.05
C VAL A 290 8.06 12.82 18.72
N PRO A 291 8.71 13.06 19.87
CA PRO A 291 9.53 12.06 20.54
C PRO A 291 8.78 10.78 20.84
N GLY A 292 9.42 9.64 20.57
CA GLY A 292 8.85 8.31 20.75
C GLY A 292 7.90 7.87 19.64
N VAL A 293 7.60 8.72 18.65
CA VAL A 293 6.82 8.37 17.46
C VAL A 293 7.76 8.16 16.27
N PHE A 294 7.76 6.95 15.72
CA PHE A 294 8.60 6.52 14.60
C PHE A 294 7.76 6.15 13.39
N ILE A 295 8.38 6.14 12.22
CA ILE A 295 7.74 5.70 10.98
C ILE A 295 8.54 4.58 10.32
N ALA A 296 7.86 3.61 9.69
CA ALA A 296 8.51 2.49 9.00
C ALA A 296 7.80 2.11 7.71
N GLY A 297 8.56 1.58 6.76
CA GLY A 297 8.06 1.17 5.45
C GLY A 297 7.76 2.37 4.55
N VAL A 298 6.85 2.18 3.62
CA VAL A 298 6.59 3.14 2.54
C VAL A 298 6.05 4.50 2.99
N VAL A 299 5.53 4.63 4.19
CA VAL A 299 5.10 5.92 4.79
C VAL A 299 6.24 6.95 4.79
N VAL A 300 7.49 6.48 4.94
CA VAL A 300 8.70 7.33 4.90
C VAL A 300 8.88 8.03 3.54
N ALA A 301 8.33 7.47 2.47
CA ALA A 301 8.49 7.98 1.11
C ALA A 301 7.40 8.97 0.68
N GLY A 302 6.39 9.23 1.50
CA GLY A 302 5.29 10.11 1.14
C GLY A 302 4.56 9.65 -0.12
N PHE A 303 4.31 10.55 -1.06
CA PHE A 303 3.58 10.25 -2.30
C PHE A 303 4.39 9.42 -3.31
N ASP A 304 5.71 9.31 -3.16
CA ASP A 304 6.54 8.51 -4.07
C ASP A 304 6.82 7.10 -3.52
N ALA A 305 5.83 6.22 -3.68
CA ALA A 305 5.94 4.84 -3.22
C ALA A 305 7.09 4.03 -3.87
N ASN A 306 7.74 4.56 -4.92
CA ASN A 306 8.84 3.86 -5.59
C ASN A 306 10.20 3.99 -4.87
N LYS A 307 10.27 4.73 -3.75
CA LYS A 307 11.50 4.88 -2.97
C LYS A 307 11.67 3.85 -1.87
N VAL A 308 10.55 3.34 -1.33
CA VAL A 308 10.58 2.39 -0.22
C VAL A 308 9.70 1.18 -0.53
N PHE A 309 10.36 0.03 -0.66
CA PHE A 309 9.76 -1.29 -0.85
C PHE A 309 10.00 -2.16 0.39
N ILE A 310 9.55 -3.41 0.36
CA ILE A 310 9.85 -4.39 1.41
C ILE A 310 11.37 -4.59 1.55
N GLU A 311 12.07 -4.59 0.44
CA GLU A 311 13.52 -4.85 0.32
C GLU A 311 14.39 -3.94 1.18
N ASN A 312 14.08 -2.66 1.22
CA ASN A 312 14.79 -1.67 2.04
C ASN A 312 14.04 -1.34 3.34
N GLY A 313 12.71 -1.27 3.31
CA GLY A 313 11.90 -0.96 4.47
C GLY A 313 11.95 -1.99 5.60
N ARG A 314 12.30 -3.26 5.30
CA ARG A 314 12.46 -4.33 6.30
C ARG A 314 13.58 -4.06 7.31
N TYR A 315 14.52 -3.17 7.01
CA TYR A 315 15.63 -2.77 7.90
C TYR A 315 15.32 -1.53 8.75
N HIS A 316 14.14 -0.91 8.58
CA HIS A 316 13.76 0.25 9.38
C HIS A 316 13.66 -0.08 10.87
N GLY A 317 13.20 -1.29 11.21
CA GLY A 317 13.12 -1.76 12.59
C GLY A 317 14.45 -1.72 13.34
N ASP A 318 15.55 -2.14 12.71
CA ASP A 318 16.87 -2.14 13.32
C ASP A 318 17.36 -0.73 13.69
N ARG A 319 17.05 0.25 12.83
CA ARG A 319 17.39 1.67 13.04
C ARG A 319 16.57 2.28 14.17
N ILE A 320 15.27 1.99 14.20
CA ILE A 320 14.35 2.43 15.26
C ILE A 320 14.79 1.87 16.61
N VAL A 321 15.09 0.58 16.67
CA VAL A 321 15.54 -0.07 17.90
C VAL A 321 16.90 0.46 18.37
N ALA A 322 17.84 0.70 17.46
CA ALA A 322 19.10 1.33 17.80
C ALA A 322 18.88 2.69 18.47
N ARG A 323 18.01 3.52 17.94
CA ARG A 323 17.64 4.81 18.51
C ARG A 323 17.00 4.67 19.89
N LEU A 324 16.04 3.76 20.05
CA LEU A 324 15.38 3.50 21.34
C LEU A 324 16.34 3.06 22.44
N LEU A 325 17.41 2.34 22.08
CA LEU A 325 18.44 1.87 23.01
C LEU A 325 19.63 2.83 23.15
N GLY A 326 19.59 4.03 22.53
CA GLY A 326 20.70 4.97 22.55
C GLY A 326 21.97 4.46 21.85
N ARG A 327 21.81 3.59 20.83
CA ARG A 327 22.90 3.03 20.03
C ARG A 327 22.99 3.69 18.67
N SER A 328 24.16 3.60 18.02
CA SER A 328 24.29 4.01 16.62
C SER A 328 23.47 3.08 15.72
N ALA A 329 22.76 3.68 14.74
CA ALA A 329 22.01 2.92 13.76
C ALA A 329 22.96 2.07 12.89
N PRO A 330 22.59 0.83 12.55
CA PRO A 330 23.34 0.07 11.59
C PRO A 330 23.31 0.78 10.22
N PRO A 331 24.39 0.73 9.42
CA PRO A 331 24.39 1.32 8.09
C PRO A 331 23.28 0.67 7.25
N PRO A 332 22.61 1.44 6.38
CA PRO A 332 21.63 0.86 5.48
C PRO A 332 22.31 -0.20 4.60
N PRO A 333 21.64 -1.32 4.32
CA PRO A 333 22.20 -2.33 3.45
C PRO A 333 22.51 -1.69 2.08
N LYS A 334 23.65 -2.02 1.51
CA LYS A 334 23.95 -1.68 0.13
C LYS A 334 22.92 -2.39 -0.76
N LEU A 335 21.94 -1.67 -1.26
CA LEU A 335 21.08 -2.16 -2.34
C LEU A 335 22.02 -2.48 -3.50
N SER A 336 22.03 -3.71 -4.00
CA SER A 336 22.72 -4.03 -5.23
C SER A 336 22.19 -3.12 -6.33
N ALA A 337 23.07 -2.50 -7.10
CA ALA A 337 22.77 -1.50 -8.14
C ALA A 337 21.93 -2.03 -9.33
N GLU A 338 21.23 -3.14 -9.17
CA GLU A 338 20.49 -3.82 -10.23
C GLU A 338 19.00 -3.42 -10.35
N LEU A 339 18.58 -2.34 -9.66
CA LEU A 339 17.19 -1.83 -9.80
C LEU A 339 17.07 -0.67 -10.80
N ASP A 340 18.15 -0.32 -11.50
CA ASP A 340 18.19 0.77 -12.51
C ASP A 340 18.03 0.26 -13.96
N THR A 341 17.41 -0.89 -14.20
CA THR A 341 17.08 -1.34 -15.57
C THR A 341 15.62 -1.71 -15.73
#